data_4456c6b276aa1455eb7adc3a3af7cce1
#
_entry.id   4456c6b276aa1455eb7adc3a3af7cce1
#
_cell.length_a   1.000
_cell.length_b   1.000
_cell.length_c   1.000
_cell.angle_alpha   90.00
_cell.angle_beta   90.00
_cell.angle_gamma   90.00
#
_symmetry.space_group_name_H-M   'P 1'
#
loop_
_entity.id
_entity.type
_entity.pdbx_description
1 polymer ?
#
loop_
_entity_poly.entity_id
_entity_poly.type
_entity_poly.pdbx_seq_one_letter_code
_entity_poly.pdbx_strand_id
1 'polypeptide(L)'
;MRLRSNFQTSLLLACTLGLAACSGHPSKLAGLPERVELNGVPTFRSEAYQSGPTALASMLSQQGIVMTPGLLDKPLHLPGGEADLERTMQVLAREYGLLVYPLDARLTAVLAQVAAGYPVMARVGGGLWSDARYVVVVGFNQQKSTVLLRSGMDRRLLMSFSDFESKWKSAGNFAILIQRPSQLPANVDAQRWREAANATAQAGQERAAAQALKVLAERK
;
A
#
# COMPACT_ATOMS: atom_id res chain seq x y z
N MET A 1 -16.57 31.51 73.07
CA MET A 1 -15.66 32.51 72.48
C MET A 1 -14.62 31.77 71.59
N ARG A 2 -14.55 32.07 70.26
CA ARG A 2 -13.56 31.65 69.27
C ARG A 2 -13.59 30.18 68.79
N LEU A 3 -14.48 29.88 67.85
CA LEU A 3 -14.32 28.88 66.82
C LEU A 3 -14.24 29.64 65.47
N ARG A 4 -13.07 29.82 64.91
CA ARG A 4 -12.84 30.26 63.57
C ARG A 4 -11.39 29.91 63.20
N SER A 5 -11.21 29.18 62.14
CA SER A 5 -9.94 28.93 61.44
C SER A 5 -9.57 27.45 61.29
N ASN A 6 -10.27 26.72 60.47
CA ASN A 6 -9.70 25.50 59.84
C ASN A 6 -10.41 25.16 58.51
N PHE A 7 -10.97 26.16 57.81
CA PHE A 7 -11.71 25.90 56.56
C PHE A 7 -10.99 26.36 55.28
N GLN A 8 -9.76 26.86 55.37
CA GLN A 8 -9.04 27.42 54.22
C GLN A 8 -7.84 26.61 53.73
N THR A 9 -7.45 25.53 54.42
CA THR A 9 -6.28 24.71 54.03
C THR A 9 -6.64 23.45 53.20
N SER A 10 -7.93 23.13 53.02
CA SER A 10 -8.36 21.93 52.27
C SER A 10 -8.66 22.20 50.79
N LEU A 11 -8.61 23.43 50.29
CA LEU A 11 -8.99 23.77 48.90
C LEU A 11 -7.79 23.92 47.98
N LEU A 12 -6.56 23.78 48.42
CA LEU A 12 -5.35 23.94 47.59
C LEU A 12 -4.68 22.64 47.21
N LEU A 13 -5.20 21.46 47.59
CA LEU A 13 -4.60 20.16 47.28
C LEU A 13 -5.35 19.38 46.19
N ALA A 14 -6.40 19.96 45.62
CA ALA A 14 -7.25 19.27 44.61
C ALA A 14 -6.95 19.63 43.15
N CYS A 15 -6.01 20.54 42.85
CA CYS A 15 -5.75 21.03 41.48
C CYS A 15 -4.47 20.50 40.82
N THR A 16 -3.75 19.54 41.38
CA THR A 16 -2.48 19.05 40.80
C THR A 16 -2.53 17.66 40.15
N LEU A 17 -3.70 17.05 40.05
CA LEU A 17 -3.86 15.68 39.48
C LEU A 17 -4.45 15.63 38.03
N GLY A 18 -4.47 16.75 37.31
CA GLY A 18 -5.14 16.89 36.02
C GLY A 18 -4.26 16.97 34.77
N LEU A 19 -2.94 16.76 34.83
CA LEU A 19 -2.05 16.96 33.68
C LEU A 19 -1.21 15.73 33.27
N ALA A 20 -1.67 14.52 33.57
CA ALA A 20 -1.14 13.28 33.00
C ALA A 20 -2.02 12.82 31.84
N ALA A 21 -2.34 13.74 30.89
CA ALA A 21 -3.11 13.43 29.73
C ALA A 21 -2.21 13.35 28.49
N CYS A 22 -2.01 12.13 28.01
CA CYS A 22 -1.86 11.78 26.60
C CYS A 22 -0.65 12.37 25.87
N SER A 23 0.55 11.99 26.22
CA SER A 23 1.58 11.75 25.23
C SER A 23 1.39 10.34 24.65
N GLY A 24 0.29 10.13 23.92
CA GLY A 24 0.10 8.97 23.08
C GLY A 24 1.13 9.04 21.98
N HIS A 25 2.36 8.56 22.22
CA HIS A 25 3.26 8.25 21.15
C HIS A 25 2.56 7.19 20.30
N PRO A 26 2.38 7.41 18.99
CA PRO A 26 1.85 6.37 18.12
C PRO A 26 2.70 5.12 18.34
N SER A 27 2.08 4.02 18.73
CA SER A 27 2.77 2.76 18.98
C SER A 27 3.54 2.39 17.71
N LYS A 28 4.89 2.36 17.81
CA LYS A 28 5.71 1.94 16.66
C LYS A 28 5.27 0.54 16.24
N LEU A 29 5.04 0.35 14.95
CA LEU A 29 4.74 -0.96 14.40
C LEU A 29 6.00 -1.81 14.54
N ALA A 30 5.94 -2.80 15.44
CA ALA A 30 7.09 -3.63 15.79
C ALA A 30 7.65 -4.36 14.55
N GLY A 31 8.98 -4.43 14.47
CA GLY A 31 9.69 -5.13 13.39
C GLY A 31 9.80 -4.35 12.07
N LEU A 32 9.26 -3.13 11.97
CA LEU A 32 9.43 -2.28 10.79
C LEU A 32 10.40 -1.13 11.07
N PRO A 33 11.18 -0.69 10.07
CA PRO A 33 12.04 0.49 10.19
C PRO A 33 11.20 1.74 10.42
N GLU A 34 11.80 2.75 11.03
CA GLU A 34 11.11 4.00 11.35
C GLU A 34 10.64 4.77 10.12
N ARG A 35 11.45 4.74 9.06
CA ARG A 35 11.17 5.43 7.80
C ARG A 35 11.70 4.64 6.62
N VAL A 36 10.90 4.59 5.56
CA VAL A 36 11.30 4.04 4.25
C VAL A 36 10.83 4.98 3.15
N GLU A 37 11.62 5.12 2.10
CA GLU A 37 11.23 5.77 0.86
C GLU A 37 11.91 5.08 -0.34
N LEU A 38 11.12 4.55 -1.25
CA LEU A 38 11.56 3.89 -2.47
C LEU A 38 11.70 4.95 -3.58
N ASN A 39 12.91 5.50 -3.72
CA ASN A 39 13.17 6.59 -4.66
C ASN A 39 13.18 6.15 -6.13
N GLY A 40 13.50 4.89 -6.40
CA GLY A 40 13.64 4.33 -7.75
C GLY A 40 12.30 3.99 -8.44
N VAL A 41 11.15 4.14 -7.78
CA VAL A 41 9.84 3.84 -8.39
C VAL A 41 9.49 4.93 -9.40
N PRO A 42 9.30 4.59 -10.67
CA PRO A 42 8.93 5.55 -11.70
C PRO A 42 7.62 6.27 -11.40
N THR A 43 7.50 7.51 -11.84
CA THR A 43 6.31 8.33 -11.64
C THR A 43 5.87 8.90 -12.98
N PHE A 44 4.61 8.71 -13.32
CA PHE A 44 3.97 9.29 -14.49
C PHE A 44 2.90 10.27 -14.02
N ARG A 45 2.77 11.39 -14.73
CA ARG A 45 1.70 12.35 -14.50
C ARG A 45 0.45 11.87 -15.22
N SER A 46 -0.69 11.96 -14.57
CA SER A 46 -1.97 11.58 -15.15
C SER A 46 -3.14 12.26 -14.47
N GLU A 47 -4.22 12.41 -15.20
CA GLU A 47 -5.51 12.78 -14.65
C GLU A 47 -6.09 11.65 -13.77
N ALA A 48 -7.08 11.98 -12.94
CA ALA A 48 -7.62 11.04 -11.96
C ALA A 48 -8.19 9.75 -12.60
N TYR A 49 -8.85 9.86 -13.76
CA TYR A 49 -9.43 8.72 -14.47
C TYR A 49 -8.38 7.76 -15.05
N GLN A 50 -7.15 8.22 -15.24
CA GLN A 50 -6.02 7.40 -15.70
C GLN A 50 -5.19 6.82 -14.56
N SER A 51 -5.67 6.87 -13.32
CA SER A 51 -4.91 6.43 -12.15
C SER A 51 -4.51 4.95 -12.22
N GLY A 52 -5.35 4.09 -12.77
CA GLY A 52 -5.07 2.66 -12.97
C GLY A 52 -3.90 2.41 -13.93
N PRO A 53 -3.97 2.86 -15.18
CA PRO A 53 -2.85 2.76 -16.14
C PRO A 53 -1.56 3.37 -15.60
N THR A 54 -1.64 4.50 -14.91
CA THR A 54 -0.48 5.17 -14.33
C THR A 54 0.18 4.37 -13.23
N ALA A 55 -0.60 3.82 -12.30
CA ALA A 55 -0.09 2.96 -11.24
C ALA A 55 0.52 1.67 -11.83
N LEU A 56 -0.17 1.03 -12.78
CA LEU A 56 0.34 -0.17 -13.44
C LEU A 56 1.63 0.11 -14.21
N ALA A 57 1.72 1.20 -14.97
CA ALA A 57 2.94 1.58 -15.68
C ALA A 57 4.12 1.77 -14.71
N SER A 58 3.88 2.40 -13.54
CA SER A 58 4.89 2.54 -12.49
C SER A 58 5.36 1.19 -11.96
N MET A 59 4.44 0.25 -11.72
CA MET A 59 4.76 -1.09 -11.21
C MET A 59 5.52 -1.92 -12.26
N LEU A 60 5.11 -1.90 -13.53
CA LEU A 60 5.77 -2.62 -14.61
C LEU A 60 7.17 -2.05 -14.87
N SER A 61 7.31 -0.72 -14.90
CA SER A 61 8.59 -0.06 -15.11
C SER A 61 9.57 -0.31 -13.96
N GLN A 62 9.08 -0.44 -12.72
CA GLN A 62 9.87 -0.85 -11.57
C GLN A 62 10.47 -2.26 -11.75
N GLN A 63 9.80 -3.11 -12.51
CA GLN A 63 10.29 -4.45 -12.86
C GLN A 63 11.17 -4.48 -14.13
N GLY A 64 11.49 -3.31 -14.69
CA GLY A 64 12.34 -3.17 -15.86
C GLY A 64 11.62 -3.33 -17.20
N ILE A 65 10.29 -3.37 -17.20
CA ILE A 65 9.47 -3.36 -18.41
C ILE A 65 9.28 -1.91 -18.84
N VAL A 66 9.73 -1.56 -20.05
CA VAL A 66 9.55 -0.19 -20.57
C VAL A 66 8.07 0.03 -20.85
N MET A 67 7.42 0.81 -19.99
CA MET A 67 5.98 1.03 -20.04
C MET A 67 5.64 2.48 -19.70
N THR A 68 4.64 3.03 -20.41
CA THR A 68 4.03 4.32 -20.10
C THR A 68 2.51 4.16 -20.02
N PRO A 69 1.78 5.04 -19.31
CA PRO A 69 0.33 4.94 -19.21
C PRO A 69 -0.38 4.83 -20.56
N GLY A 70 -0.01 5.65 -21.56
CA GLY A 70 -0.63 5.63 -22.88
C GLY A 70 -0.44 4.32 -23.68
N LEU A 71 0.60 3.55 -23.38
CA LEU A 71 0.78 2.22 -23.99
C LEU A 71 -0.18 1.18 -23.40
N LEU A 72 -0.81 1.49 -22.26
CA LEU A 72 -1.73 0.61 -21.57
C LEU A 72 -3.20 0.82 -22.00
N ASP A 73 -3.55 1.93 -22.64
CA ASP A 73 -4.94 2.25 -22.98
C ASP A 73 -5.58 1.12 -23.84
N LYS A 74 -4.92 0.71 -24.91
CA LYS A 74 -5.42 -0.36 -25.77
C LYS A 74 -5.48 -1.73 -25.10
N PRO A 75 -4.41 -2.23 -24.42
CA PRO A 75 -4.47 -3.49 -23.68
C PRO A 75 -5.49 -3.51 -22.55
N LEU A 76 -5.78 -2.35 -21.94
CA LEU A 76 -6.78 -2.22 -20.89
C LEU A 76 -8.19 -1.90 -21.41
N HIS A 77 -8.37 -1.83 -22.75
CA HIS A 77 -9.63 -1.51 -23.42
C HIS A 77 -10.20 -0.14 -23.00
N LEU A 78 -9.34 0.86 -22.81
CA LEU A 78 -9.75 2.20 -22.42
C LEU A 78 -9.87 3.14 -23.63
N PRO A 79 -10.86 4.04 -23.63
CA PRO A 79 -11.98 4.11 -22.68
C PRO A 79 -13.00 2.99 -22.91
N GLY A 80 -13.76 2.64 -21.86
CA GLY A 80 -14.86 1.66 -21.92
C GLY A 80 -14.61 0.37 -21.11
N GLY A 81 -13.37 0.10 -20.74
CA GLY A 81 -12.97 -1.07 -19.91
C GLY A 81 -12.91 -0.82 -18.42
N GLU A 82 -13.42 0.32 -17.94
CA GLU A 82 -13.25 0.76 -16.54
C GLU A 82 -13.86 -0.21 -15.52
N ALA A 83 -14.98 -0.84 -15.87
CA ALA A 83 -15.66 -1.79 -14.98
C ALA A 83 -14.80 -3.02 -14.65
N ASP A 84 -13.96 -3.45 -15.59
CA ASP A 84 -13.07 -4.62 -15.46
C ASP A 84 -11.61 -4.25 -15.21
N LEU A 85 -11.31 -2.97 -15.05
CA LEU A 85 -9.95 -2.44 -15.06
C LEU A 85 -9.02 -3.15 -14.06
N GLU A 86 -9.51 -3.41 -12.84
CA GLU A 86 -8.72 -4.08 -11.81
C GLU A 86 -8.30 -5.49 -12.22
N ARG A 87 -9.23 -6.25 -12.79
CA ARG A 87 -8.96 -7.59 -13.30
C ARG A 87 -8.03 -7.56 -14.51
N THR A 88 -8.29 -6.66 -15.46
CA THR A 88 -7.51 -6.54 -16.69
C THR A 88 -6.07 -6.13 -16.43
N MET A 89 -5.83 -5.20 -15.50
CA MET A 89 -4.49 -4.82 -15.06
C MET A 89 -3.71 -6.01 -14.47
N GLN A 90 -4.36 -6.85 -13.68
CA GLN A 90 -3.74 -8.04 -13.10
C GLN A 90 -3.40 -9.09 -14.17
N VAL A 91 -4.31 -9.31 -15.12
CA VAL A 91 -4.08 -10.23 -16.26
C VAL A 91 -2.89 -9.74 -17.07
N LEU A 92 -2.88 -8.46 -17.44
CA LEU A 92 -1.81 -7.87 -18.24
C LEU A 92 -0.44 -7.97 -17.54
N ALA A 93 -0.38 -7.74 -16.23
CA ALA A 93 0.87 -7.92 -15.48
C ALA A 93 1.39 -9.37 -15.55
N ARG A 94 0.49 -10.36 -15.51
CA ARG A 94 0.87 -11.78 -15.65
C ARG A 94 1.34 -12.11 -17.07
N GLU A 95 0.75 -11.53 -18.11
CA GLU A 95 1.18 -11.70 -19.51
C GLU A 95 2.62 -11.22 -19.72
N TYR A 96 3.10 -10.26 -18.94
CA TYR A 96 4.51 -9.84 -18.89
C TYR A 96 5.40 -10.77 -18.05
N GLY A 97 4.89 -11.91 -17.59
CA GLY A 97 5.65 -12.88 -16.79
C GLY A 97 5.87 -12.45 -15.33
N LEU A 98 5.07 -11.51 -14.83
CA LEU A 98 5.13 -11.07 -13.44
C LEU A 98 4.09 -11.81 -12.60
N LEU A 99 4.40 -11.98 -11.32
CA LEU A 99 3.44 -12.48 -10.34
C LEU A 99 2.65 -11.34 -9.75
N VAL A 100 1.34 -11.51 -9.69
CA VAL A 100 0.43 -10.61 -8.99
C VAL A 100 0.05 -11.25 -7.67
N TYR A 101 0.55 -10.69 -6.57
CA TYR A 101 0.37 -11.24 -5.24
C TYR A 101 -0.52 -10.31 -4.40
N PRO A 102 -1.74 -10.72 -4.05
CA PRO A 102 -2.64 -9.92 -3.22
C PRO A 102 -2.15 -9.89 -1.77
N LEU A 103 -2.33 -8.75 -1.11
CA LEU A 103 -1.95 -8.55 0.28
C LEU A 103 -3.15 -8.69 1.21
N ASP A 104 -2.87 -9.00 2.48
CA ASP A 104 -3.88 -8.94 3.53
C ASP A 104 -4.35 -7.50 3.75
N ALA A 105 -5.63 -7.33 4.10
CA ALA A 105 -6.26 -6.03 4.39
C ALA A 105 -5.78 -5.45 5.75
N ARG A 106 -4.47 -5.34 5.94
CA ARG A 106 -3.81 -4.79 7.13
C ARG A 106 -2.70 -3.84 6.71
N LEU A 107 -2.67 -2.65 7.30
CA LEU A 107 -1.63 -1.65 7.02
C LEU A 107 -0.22 -2.24 7.19
N THR A 108 0.00 -3.04 8.23
CA THR A 108 1.29 -3.70 8.50
C THR A 108 1.73 -4.61 7.36
N ALA A 109 0.80 -5.28 6.68
CA ALA A 109 1.13 -6.12 5.51
C ALA A 109 1.64 -5.26 4.34
N VAL A 110 1.02 -4.11 4.09
CA VAL A 110 1.46 -3.14 3.07
C VAL A 110 2.84 -2.56 3.42
N LEU A 111 3.01 -2.09 4.67
CA LEU A 111 4.25 -1.45 5.11
C LEU A 111 5.43 -2.44 5.15
N ALA A 112 5.18 -3.72 5.45
CA ALA A 112 6.21 -4.76 5.42
C ALA A 112 6.78 -4.94 4.01
N GLN A 113 5.95 -4.88 2.96
CA GLN A 113 6.42 -4.95 1.58
C GLN A 113 7.29 -3.74 1.22
N VAL A 114 6.81 -2.54 1.58
CA VAL A 114 7.57 -1.30 1.34
C VAL A 114 8.90 -1.32 2.10
N ALA A 115 8.94 -1.85 3.34
CA ALA A 115 10.17 -2.04 4.10
C ALA A 115 11.14 -3.03 3.45
N ALA A 116 10.62 -4.03 2.75
CA ALA A 116 11.41 -4.99 1.97
C ALA A 116 11.87 -4.45 0.59
N GLY A 117 11.55 -3.20 0.27
CA GLY A 117 11.92 -2.57 -1.01
C GLY A 117 10.88 -2.74 -2.12
N TYR A 118 9.70 -3.25 -1.84
CA TYR A 118 8.66 -3.52 -2.82
C TYR A 118 7.55 -2.48 -2.77
N PRO A 119 7.32 -1.70 -3.84
CA PRO A 119 6.17 -0.81 -3.93
C PRO A 119 4.87 -1.63 -3.96
N VAL A 120 3.81 -1.05 -3.42
CA VAL A 120 2.49 -1.70 -3.36
C VAL A 120 1.50 -0.87 -4.15
N MET A 121 0.81 -1.49 -5.13
CA MET A 121 -0.32 -0.88 -5.80
C MET A 121 -1.56 -1.07 -4.95
N ALA A 122 -2.24 0.02 -4.62
CA ALA A 122 -3.46 0.00 -3.82
C ALA A 122 -4.55 0.86 -4.46
N ARG A 123 -5.81 0.62 -4.08
CA ARG A 123 -6.95 1.45 -4.47
C ARG A 123 -7.47 2.20 -3.25
N VAL A 124 -7.64 3.50 -3.37
CA VAL A 124 -8.10 4.38 -2.27
C VAL A 124 -9.19 5.33 -2.72
N GLY A 125 -10.06 5.76 -1.80
CA GLY A 125 -11.18 6.60 -2.12
C GLY A 125 -12.47 5.79 -2.30
N GLY A 126 -13.49 6.35 -2.97
CA GLY A 126 -14.75 5.63 -3.19
C GLY A 126 -15.77 5.86 -2.07
N GLY A 127 -15.83 7.05 -1.49
CA GLY A 127 -16.96 7.50 -0.68
C GLY A 127 -18.08 8.08 -1.54
N LEU A 128 -19.18 8.48 -0.92
CA LEU A 128 -20.36 9.09 -1.59
C LEU A 128 -20.04 10.27 -2.52
N TRP A 129 -18.85 10.88 -2.39
CA TRP A 129 -18.49 12.13 -3.07
C TRP A 129 -17.13 12.10 -3.79
N SER A 130 -16.46 10.93 -3.87
CA SER A 130 -15.17 10.83 -4.54
C SER A 130 -14.97 9.48 -5.23
N ASP A 131 -14.47 9.51 -6.47
CA ASP A 131 -14.10 8.30 -7.20
C ASP A 131 -12.91 7.60 -6.54
N ALA A 132 -12.94 6.28 -6.54
CA ALA A 132 -11.79 5.49 -6.13
C ALA A 132 -10.66 5.62 -7.17
N ARG A 133 -9.42 5.75 -6.69
CA ARG A 133 -8.23 5.86 -7.54
C ARG A 133 -7.16 4.85 -7.15
N TYR A 134 -6.35 4.47 -8.11
CA TYR A 134 -5.17 3.65 -7.86
C TYR A 134 -3.98 4.52 -7.48
N VAL A 135 -3.22 4.06 -6.52
CA VAL A 135 -2.00 4.71 -6.01
C VAL A 135 -0.90 3.68 -5.86
N VAL A 136 0.36 4.12 -5.83
CA VAL A 136 1.49 3.27 -5.50
C VAL A 136 2.07 3.74 -4.17
N VAL A 137 2.04 2.86 -3.16
CA VAL A 137 2.67 3.10 -1.84
C VAL A 137 4.16 2.87 -2.01
N VAL A 138 4.95 3.91 -1.80
CA VAL A 138 6.40 3.92 -2.01
C VAL A 138 7.20 4.26 -0.77
N GLY A 139 6.55 4.50 0.36
CA GLY A 139 7.24 4.82 1.59
C GLY A 139 6.30 5.00 2.76
N PHE A 140 6.90 5.16 3.94
CA PHE A 140 6.20 5.52 5.16
C PHE A 140 7.13 6.17 6.18
N ASN A 141 6.54 6.85 7.15
CA ASN A 141 7.22 7.36 8.33
C ASN A 141 6.37 7.05 9.57
N GLN A 142 6.89 6.20 10.47
CA GLN A 142 6.17 5.78 11.67
C GLN A 142 6.04 6.91 12.71
N GLN A 143 7.06 7.77 12.85
CA GLN A 143 6.99 8.90 13.80
C GLN A 143 5.89 9.89 13.44
N LYS A 144 5.68 10.10 12.11
CA LYS A 144 4.65 10.99 11.57
C LYS A 144 3.33 10.25 11.30
N SER A 145 3.30 8.92 11.47
CA SER A 145 2.16 8.08 11.13
C SER A 145 1.64 8.34 9.71
N THR A 146 2.55 8.40 8.73
CA THR A 146 2.22 8.72 7.34
C THR A 146 2.73 7.68 6.36
N VAL A 147 1.96 7.42 5.29
CA VAL A 147 2.39 6.76 4.06
C VAL A 147 2.79 7.79 3.01
N LEU A 148 3.71 7.41 2.14
CA LEU A 148 4.12 8.17 0.97
C LEU A 148 3.60 7.48 -0.29
N LEU A 149 2.82 8.19 -1.09
CA LEU A 149 2.13 7.68 -2.26
C LEU A 149 2.64 8.36 -3.55
N ARG A 150 2.58 7.61 -4.66
CA ARG A 150 2.53 8.17 -6.02
C ARG A 150 1.07 8.17 -6.46
N SER A 151 0.53 9.30 -6.82
CA SER A 151 -0.90 9.43 -7.16
C SER A 151 -1.11 10.53 -8.18
N GLY A 152 -1.44 10.18 -9.42
CA GLY A 152 -1.77 11.13 -10.47
C GLY A 152 -0.70 12.21 -10.65
N MET A 153 -1.06 13.48 -10.38
CA MET A 153 -0.15 14.61 -10.46
C MET A 153 0.84 14.71 -9.30
N ASP A 154 0.57 14.00 -8.19
CA ASP A 154 1.36 14.07 -6.97
C ASP A 154 2.44 12.98 -6.92
N ARG A 155 3.68 13.40 -7.17
CA ARG A 155 4.84 12.52 -7.02
C ARG A 155 5.09 12.12 -5.56
N ARG A 156 4.67 12.94 -4.60
CA ARG A 156 4.94 12.78 -3.16
C ARG A 156 3.72 13.15 -2.32
N LEU A 157 2.64 12.41 -2.49
CA LEU A 157 1.45 12.58 -1.67
C LEU A 157 1.68 11.92 -0.30
N LEU A 158 1.68 12.71 0.76
CA LEU A 158 1.68 12.20 2.13
C LEU A 158 0.24 12.06 2.62
N MET A 159 -0.07 10.92 3.21
CA MET A 159 -1.37 10.65 3.80
C MET A 159 -1.17 10.04 5.19
N SER A 160 -2.00 10.40 6.17
CA SER A 160 -1.93 9.75 7.49
C SER A 160 -2.26 8.25 7.38
N PHE A 161 -1.77 7.45 8.32
CA PHE A 161 -2.12 6.01 8.36
C PHE A 161 -3.62 5.81 8.48
N SER A 162 -4.28 6.58 9.34
CA SER A 162 -5.73 6.50 9.54
C SER A 162 -6.53 6.87 8.29
N ASP A 163 -6.14 7.94 7.58
CA ASP A 163 -6.81 8.33 6.33
C ASP A 163 -6.58 7.30 5.23
N PHE A 164 -5.35 6.75 5.14
CA PHE A 164 -5.05 5.69 4.18
C PHE A 164 -5.92 4.46 4.44
N GLU A 165 -5.95 3.95 5.67
CA GLU A 165 -6.76 2.78 6.04
C GLU A 165 -8.25 3.01 5.79
N SER A 166 -8.78 4.18 6.15
CA SER A 166 -10.17 4.54 5.93
C SER A 166 -10.52 4.57 4.43
N LYS A 167 -9.71 5.27 3.61
CA LYS A 167 -9.91 5.38 2.16
C LYS A 167 -9.64 4.06 1.43
N TRP A 168 -8.71 3.26 1.90
CA TRP A 168 -8.42 1.95 1.37
C TRP A 168 -9.56 0.97 1.65
N LYS A 169 -10.09 0.97 2.87
CA LYS A 169 -11.26 0.17 3.26
C LYS A 169 -12.49 0.53 2.45
N SER A 170 -12.77 1.83 2.25
CA SER A 170 -13.91 2.27 1.44
C SER A 170 -13.79 1.87 -0.03
N ALA A 171 -12.56 1.65 -0.52
CA ALA A 171 -12.27 1.16 -1.87
C ALA A 171 -12.13 -0.38 -1.97
N GLY A 172 -12.55 -1.13 -0.94
CA GLY A 172 -12.55 -2.61 -0.97
C GLY A 172 -11.24 -3.26 -0.52
N ASN A 173 -10.31 -2.52 0.11
CA ASN A 173 -9.01 -3.02 0.58
C ASN A 173 -8.14 -3.66 -0.52
N PHE A 174 -8.28 -3.22 -1.77
CA PHE A 174 -7.43 -3.72 -2.84
C PHE A 174 -5.98 -3.27 -2.63
N ALA A 175 -5.07 -4.24 -2.50
CA ALA A 175 -3.62 -4.01 -2.49
C ALA A 175 -2.90 -5.23 -3.07
N ILE A 176 -1.99 -5.01 -4.01
CA ILE A 176 -1.22 -6.05 -4.68
C ILE A 176 0.26 -5.68 -4.82
N LEU A 177 1.09 -6.71 -4.86
CA LEU A 177 2.42 -6.64 -5.43
C LEU A 177 2.40 -7.11 -6.88
N ILE A 178 3.27 -6.52 -7.70
CA ILE A 178 3.59 -7.01 -9.05
C ILE A 178 5.10 -7.23 -9.05
N GLN A 179 5.52 -8.50 -9.08
CA GLN A 179 6.91 -8.89 -8.81
C GLN A 179 7.45 -9.88 -9.84
N ARG A 180 8.77 -9.85 -10.02
CA ARG A 180 9.46 -10.90 -10.77
C ARG A 180 9.34 -12.25 -10.05
N PRO A 181 9.37 -13.37 -10.81
CA PRO A 181 9.29 -14.72 -10.21
C PRO A 181 10.35 -15.02 -9.16
N SER A 182 11.49 -14.31 -9.21
CA SER A 182 12.61 -14.48 -8.27
C SER A 182 12.47 -13.67 -6.98
N GLN A 183 11.44 -12.81 -6.86
CA GLN A 183 11.28 -11.88 -5.73
C GLN A 183 10.12 -12.32 -4.84
N LEU A 184 10.43 -12.99 -3.74
CA LEU A 184 9.40 -13.36 -2.75
C LEU A 184 8.92 -12.12 -1.98
N PRO A 185 7.60 -12.01 -1.69
CA PRO A 185 7.07 -11.02 -0.77
C PRO A 185 7.69 -11.12 0.63
N ALA A 186 7.74 -10.01 1.36
CA ALA A 186 7.99 -10.07 2.79
C ALA A 186 6.89 -10.90 3.47
N ASN A 187 7.28 -11.80 4.37
CA ASN A 187 6.36 -12.70 5.07
C ASN A 187 5.43 -13.46 4.11
N VAL A 188 6.02 -14.03 3.04
CA VAL A 188 5.27 -14.72 1.99
C VAL A 188 4.38 -15.83 2.56
N ASP A 189 3.09 -15.81 2.20
CA ASP A 189 2.19 -16.94 2.34
C ASP A 189 2.44 -17.90 1.16
N ALA A 190 2.85 -19.14 1.48
CA ALA A 190 3.26 -20.11 0.48
C ALA A 190 2.11 -20.55 -0.43
N GLN A 191 0.88 -20.63 0.09
CA GLN A 191 -0.28 -21.01 -0.71
C GLN A 191 -0.63 -19.90 -1.69
N ARG A 192 -0.73 -18.66 -1.22
CA ARG A 192 -1.02 -17.48 -2.05
C ARG A 192 0.03 -17.26 -3.13
N TRP A 193 1.30 -17.53 -2.83
CA TRP A 193 2.36 -17.46 -3.82
C TRP A 193 2.21 -18.54 -4.91
N ARG A 194 1.83 -19.79 -4.53
CA ARG A 194 1.52 -20.85 -5.51
C ARG A 194 0.33 -20.48 -6.39
N GLU A 195 -0.72 -19.91 -5.79
CA GLU A 195 -1.87 -19.42 -6.54
C GLU A 195 -1.50 -18.32 -7.54
N ALA A 196 -0.65 -17.37 -7.12
CA ALA A 196 -0.12 -16.34 -8.01
C ALA A 196 0.71 -16.94 -9.15
N ALA A 197 1.57 -17.94 -8.87
CA ALA A 197 2.34 -18.64 -9.89
C ALA A 197 1.43 -19.40 -10.86
N ASN A 198 0.42 -20.13 -10.37
CA ASN A 198 -0.53 -20.85 -11.23
C ASN A 198 -1.31 -19.88 -12.14
N ALA A 199 -1.75 -18.74 -11.61
CA ALA A 199 -2.42 -17.72 -12.40
C ALA A 199 -1.51 -17.11 -13.50
N THR A 200 -0.21 -17.03 -13.21
CA THR A 200 0.80 -16.58 -14.20
C THR A 200 1.02 -17.65 -15.28
N ALA A 201 1.03 -18.94 -14.92
CA ALA A 201 1.07 -20.04 -15.90
C ALA A 201 -0.17 -20.02 -16.82
N GLN A 202 -1.36 -19.80 -16.26
CA GLN A 202 -2.61 -19.70 -17.03
C GLN A 202 -2.62 -18.51 -18.01
N ALA A 203 -1.80 -17.48 -17.75
CA ALA A 203 -1.57 -16.39 -18.69
C ALA A 203 -0.49 -16.70 -19.75
N GLY A 204 -0.11 -17.98 -19.91
CA GLY A 204 0.87 -18.43 -20.90
C GLY A 204 2.33 -18.24 -20.48
N GLN A 205 2.60 -18.02 -19.18
CA GLN A 205 3.93 -17.72 -18.67
C GLN A 205 4.45 -18.86 -17.77
N GLU A 206 4.47 -20.09 -18.28
CA GLU A 206 4.82 -21.30 -17.53
C GLU A 206 6.25 -21.26 -16.98
N ARG A 207 7.20 -20.66 -17.70
CA ARG A 207 8.59 -20.52 -17.23
C ARG A 207 8.70 -19.60 -16.03
N ALA A 208 7.97 -18.50 -16.04
CA ALA A 208 7.89 -17.57 -14.91
C ALA A 208 7.26 -18.24 -13.68
N ALA A 209 6.17 -18.96 -13.89
CA ALA A 209 5.51 -19.72 -12.84
C ALA A 209 6.42 -20.80 -12.24
N ALA A 210 7.11 -21.58 -13.06
CA ALA A 210 8.07 -22.60 -12.60
C ALA A 210 9.21 -21.99 -11.79
N GLN A 211 9.75 -20.85 -12.22
CA GLN A 211 10.77 -20.12 -11.47
C GLN A 211 10.24 -19.65 -10.10
N ALA A 212 9.03 -19.14 -10.04
CA ALA A 212 8.41 -18.69 -8.80
C ALA A 212 8.24 -19.84 -7.79
N LEU A 213 7.81 -21.01 -8.26
CA LEU A 213 7.65 -22.19 -7.42
C LEU A 213 9.01 -22.72 -6.93
N LYS A 214 10.04 -22.67 -7.78
CA LYS A 214 11.41 -23.03 -7.40
C LYS A 214 11.94 -22.14 -6.29
N VAL A 215 11.83 -20.82 -6.41
CA VAL A 215 12.28 -19.85 -5.40
C VAL A 215 11.55 -20.06 -4.06
N LEU A 216 10.26 -20.40 -4.09
CA LEU A 216 9.51 -20.72 -2.89
C LEU A 216 10.04 -22.00 -2.21
N ALA A 217 10.41 -23.04 -3.00
CA ALA A 217 10.92 -24.29 -2.47
C ALA A 217 12.34 -24.14 -1.89
N GLU A 218 13.15 -23.23 -2.43
CA GLU A 218 14.51 -22.93 -1.96
C GLU A 218 14.56 -22.05 -0.70
N ARG A 219 13.41 -21.53 -0.26
CA ARG A 219 13.31 -20.72 0.96
C ARG A 219 13.60 -21.61 2.19
N LYS A 220 14.69 -21.32 2.88
CA LYS A 220 15.06 -21.91 4.17
C LYS A 220 14.44 -21.17 5.33
#